data_89929a02d6a21c2fb8685d62c94623f4
#
_entry.id   89929a02d6a21c2fb8685d62c94623f4
#
_cell.length_a   1.000
_cell.length_b   1.000
_cell.length_c   1.000
_cell.angle_alpha   90.00
_cell.angle_beta   90.00
_cell.angle_gamma   90.00
#
_symmetry.space_group_name_H-M   'P 1'
#
loop_
_entity.id
_entity.type
_entity.pdbx_description
1 polymer ?
#
loop_
_entity_poly.entity_id
_entity_poly.type
_entity_poly.pdbx_seq_one_letter_code
_entity_poly.pdbx_strand_id
1 'polypeptide(L)'
;MLKASGLHREIKGQWEFVALTKNDPQGILPVWREMTRFIFGETFEPRSVQELFHLLNMPPFGITDGVLPVLLSVFLIVYQNETTLYREGSLLPEPTIADWEVLLRRPELFSVAGCKITGARQAIVERFARGYQTEPAVMPVVRVLIRGLKSLPEHTWRTNRISKYAQEVRATVDQAKSPERLLFSDLPLALEMEPFEDKRLDKDKVEQFFARLNSALTELSNETPRLLEWGRDEWLAACGLGKGEDSWNLFCTIAIDLAPHVTNSNLLPLLKRAAESEDGRTALESVLAYIANRPYKNWTDIDTDVFSEKVSIYAKAFRAAQKGYVPEASLSHEQRIQSRAIAENLRQQLKKAKLEDPQVLRVALQMLLQEMTDEHEPKL
;
A
#
# COMPACT_ATOMS: atom_id res chain seq x y z
N MET A 1 -14.81 29.93 -26.06
CA MET A 1 -15.18 28.73 -26.84
C MET A 1 -16.15 27.84 -26.06
N LEU A 2 -15.81 27.20 -24.95
CA LEU A 2 -16.62 26.19 -24.28
C LEU A 2 -17.99 26.69 -23.78
N LYS A 3 -18.08 27.90 -23.21
CA LYS A 3 -19.36 28.50 -22.80
C LYS A 3 -20.22 28.83 -24.02
N ALA A 4 -19.62 29.39 -25.07
CA ALA A 4 -20.37 29.77 -26.29
C ALA A 4 -20.90 28.56 -27.08
N SER A 5 -20.21 27.40 -27.00
CA SER A 5 -20.66 26.14 -27.63
C SER A 5 -21.71 25.40 -26.82
N GLY A 6 -21.98 25.80 -25.58
CA GLY A 6 -22.88 25.08 -24.67
C GLY A 6 -22.29 23.83 -24.02
N LEU A 7 -21.00 23.53 -24.27
CA LEU A 7 -20.30 22.41 -23.64
C LEU A 7 -20.00 22.64 -22.15
N HIS A 8 -19.90 23.88 -21.72
CA HIS A 8 -19.69 24.27 -20.33
C HIS A 8 -20.77 25.26 -19.93
N ARG A 9 -21.67 24.84 -19.06
CA ARG A 9 -22.84 25.62 -18.65
C ARG A 9 -23.15 25.44 -17.15
N GLU A 10 -23.86 26.42 -16.64
CA GLU A 10 -24.34 26.39 -15.26
C GLU A 10 -25.58 25.50 -15.14
N ILE A 11 -25.53 24.53 -14.22
CA ILE A 11 -26.63 23.63 -13.88
C ILE A 11 -26.80 23.70 -12.36
N LYS A 12 -27.96 24.12 -11.89
CA LYS A 12 -28.28 24.24 -10.46
C LYS A 12 -27.21 25.02 -9.64
N GLY A 13 -26.64 26.08 -10.23
CA GLY A 13 -25.64 26.92 -9.58
C GLY A 13 -24.20 26.41 -9.66
N GLN A 14 -23.95 25.28 -10.34
CA GLN A 14 -22.60 24.74 -10.57
C GLN A 14 -22.29 24.72 -12.07
N TRP A 15 -21.00 24.99 -12.40
CA TRP A 15 -20.52 24.92 -13.76
C TRP A 15 -20.05 23.51 -14.11
N GLU A 16 -20.71 22.91 -15.11
CA GLU A 16 -20.45 21.54 -15.51
C GLU A 16 -20.16 21.42 -17.01
N PHE A 17 -19.36 20.42 -17.37
CA PHE A 17 -19.23 19.99 -18.75
C PHE A 17 -20.37 19.01 -19.08
N VAL A 18 -21.02 19.26 -20.22
CA VAL A 18 -22.19 18.49 -20.62
C VAL A 18 -22.15 18.13 -22.10
N ALA A 19 -22.80 17.02 -22.45
CA ALA A 19 -22.96 16.61 -23.83
C ALA A 19 -23.77 17.66 -24.62
N LEU A 20 -23.40 17.83 -25.89
CA LEU A 20 -24.15 18.68 -26.80
C LEU A 20 -25.52 18.05 -27.10
N THR A 21 -26.54 18.89 -27.06
CA THR A 21 -27.92 18.57 -27.41
C THR A 21 -28.32 19.23 -28.74
N LYS A 22 -29.62 19.24 -29.07
CA LYS A 22 -30.12 19.93 -30.25
C LYS A 22 -29.86 21.45 -30.27
N ASN A 23 -29.64 22.07 -29.11
CA ASN A 23 -29.26 23.47 -29.02
C ASN A 23 -27.73 23.58 -29.19
N ASP A 24 -27.29 23.79 -30.39
CA ASP A 24 -25.89 23.89 -30.82
C ASP A 24 -25.63 25.22 -31.55
N PRO A 25 -25.37 26.29 -30.77
CA PRO A 25 -25.22 27.63 -31.33
C PRO A 25 -23.96 27.82 -32.19
N GLN A 26 -23.00 26.90 -32.10
CA GLN A 26 -21.72 26.96 -32.81
C GLN A 26 -21.58 25.89 -33.90
N GLY A 27 -22.57 25.05 -34.12
CA GLY A 27 -22.53 24.00 -35.15
C GLY A 27 -21.54 22.86 -34.85
N ILE A 28 -21.25 22.59 -33.59
CA ILE A 28 -20.24 21.55 -33.18
C ILE A 28 -20.92 20.17 -33.03
N LEU A 29 -22.24 20.08 -32.99
CA LEU A 29 -22.97 18.83 -32.81
C LEU A 29 -22.60 17.74 -33.86
N PRO A 30 -22.38 18.04 -35.16
CA PRO A 30 -21.89 17.02 -36.09
C PRO A 30 -20.54 16.42 -35.71
N VAL A 31 -19.59 17.26 -35.25
CA VAL A 31 -18.28 16.81 -34.74
C VAL A 31 -18.44 15.93 -33.50
N TRP A 32 -19.29 16.35 -32.55
CA TRP A 32 -19.59 15.58 -31.35
C TRP A 32 -20.20 14.22 -31.62
N ARG A 33 -21.10 14.15 -32.59
CA ARG A 33 -21.68 12.88 -33.05
C ARG A 33 -20.65 11.97 -33.71
N GLU A 34 -19.74 12.53 -34.52
CA GLU A 34 -18.68 11.76 -35.13
C GLU A 34 -17.68 11.20 -34.08
N MET A 35 -17.32 12.01 -33.07
CA MET A 35 -16.54 11.52 -31.94
C MET A 35 -17.26 10.41 -31.19
N THR A 36 -18.57 10.55 -30.97
CA THR A 36 -19.40 9.48 -30.35
C THR A 36 -19.39 8.21 -31.22
N ARG A 37 -19.56 8.33 -32.52
CA ARG A 37 -19.50 7.18 -33.43
C ARG A 37 -18.13 6.52 -33.47
N PHE A 38 -17.08 7.32 -33.44
CA PHE A 38 -15.71 6.82 -33.45
C PHE A 38 -15.38 6.07 -32.17
N ILE A 39 -15.72 6.61 -31.00
CA ILE A 39 -15.34 6.08 -29.69
C ILE A 39 -16.26 4.94 -29.22
N PHE A 40 -17.58 5.04 -29.49
CA PHE A 40 -18.57 4.03 -29.10
C PHE A 40 -19.02 3.14 -30.26
N GLY A 41 -18.18 2.95 -31.30
CA GLY A 41 -18.47 2.10 -32.44
C GLY A 41 -18.76 0.64 -32.10
N GLU A 42 -18.86 -0.21 -33.12
CA GLU A 42 -19.27 -1.62 -32.94
C GLU A 42 -18.29 -2.49 -32.17
N THR A 43 -17.04 -2.05 -32.04
CA THR A 43 -15.97 -2.76 -31.30
C THR A 43 -15.48 -1.93 -30.15
N PHE A 44 -15.24 -2.58 -29.02
CA PHE A 44 -14.61 -1.96 -27.82
C PHE A 44 -13.08 -1.93 -27.93
N GLU A 45 -12.53 -2.07 -29.14
CA GLU A 45 -11.09 -2.02 -29.36
C GLU A 45 -10.58 -0.58 -29.29
N PRO A 46 -9.43 -0.34 -28.65
CA PRO A 46 -8.84 0.99 -28.58
C PRO A 46 -8.49 1.52 -29.98
N ARG A 47 -8.98 2.71 -30.32
CA ARG A 47 -8.71 3.39 -31.58
C ARG A 47 -7.80 4.60 -31.37
N SER A 48 -6.90 4.84 -32.32
CA SER A 48 -5.90 5.91 -32.23
C SER A 48 -6.55 7.30 -32.14
N VAL A 49 -6.09 8.09 -31.20
CA VAL A 49 -6.47 9.52 -31.07
C VAL A 49 -6.01 10.31 -32.30
N GLN A 50 -4.86 9.95 -32.89
CA GLN A 50 -4.38 10.56 -34.11
C GLN A 50 -5.32 10.30 -35.33
N GLU A 51 -5.86 9.11 -35.43
CA GLU A 51 -6.86 8.80 -36.47
C GLU A 51 -8.13 9.63 -36.26
N LEU A 52 -8.61 9.78 -35.04
CA LEU A 52 -9.74 10.64 -34.74
C LEU A 52 -9.46 12.08 -35.15
N PHE A 53 -8.28 12.62 -34.79
CA PHE A 53 -7.90 13.98 -35.15
C PHE A 53 -7.82 14.15 -36.67
N HIS A 54 -7.20 13.21 -37.38
CA HIS A 54 -7.15 13.23 -38.83
C HIS A 54 -8.56 13.24 -39.46
N LEU A 55 -9.47 12.40 -38.98
CA LEU A 55 -10.86 12.35 -39.43
C LEU A 55 -11.56 13.71 -39.25
N LEU A 56 -11.35 14.37 -38.10
CA LEU A 56 -12.01 15.64 -37.78
C LEU A 56 -11.34 16.86 -38.42
N ASN A 57 -10.07 16.78 -38.85
CA ASN A 57 -9.39 17.82 -39.63
C ASN A 57 -9.92 17.85 -41.10
N MET A 58 -10.34 16.71 -41.64
CA MET A 58 -10.78 16.60 -43.03
C MET A 58 -12.23 17.09 -43.23
N PRO A 59 -12.61 17.47 -44.47
CA PRO A 59 -14.00 17.74 -44.78
C PRO A 59 -14.90 16.56 -44.42
N PRO A 60 -16.12 16.76 -43.95
CA PRO A 60 -16.82 18.05 -43.83
C PRO A 60 -16.57 18.84 -42.55
N PHE A 61 -15.74 18.36 -41.61
CA PHE A 61 -15.58 18.96 -40.31
C PHE A 61 -14.57 20.13 -40.29
N GLY A 62 -13.37 19.94 -40.83
CA GLY A 62 -12.36 20.99 -40.96
C GLY A 62 -11.90 21.62 -39.63
N ILE A 63 -11.89 20.85 -38.55
CA ILE A 63 -11.48 21.34 -37.23
C ILE A 63 -9.96 21.51 -37.16
N THR A 64 -9.47 22.62 -36.65
CA THR A 64 -8.04 22.90 -36.53
C THR A 64 -7.40 22.11 -35.37
N ASP A 65 -6.11 21.77 -35.51
CA ASP A 65 -5.34 20.96 -34.56
C ASP A 65 -5.38 21.51 -33.13
N GLY A 66 -5.38 22.83 -32.93
CA GLY A 66 -5.42 23.44 -31.60
C GLY A 66 -6.76 23.29 -30.87
N VAL A 67 -7.84 22.97 -31.59
CA VAL A 67 -9.18 22.81 -31.01
C VAL A 67 -9.48 21.33 -30.68
N LEU A 68 -8.96 20.39 -31.46
CA LEU A 68 -9.23 18.98 -31.34
C LEU A 68 -8.92 18.40 -29.95
N PRO A 69 -7.73 18.66 -29.35
CA PRO A 69 -7.43 18.16 -28.03
C PRO A 69 -8.38 18.69 -26.94
N VAL A 70 -8.80 19.96 -27.06
CA VAL A 70 -9.78 20.56 -26.13
C VAL A 70 -11.14 19.88 -26.23
N LEU A 71 -11.62 19.64 -27.47
CA LEU A 71 -12.88 18.92 -27.68
C LEU A 71 -12.81 17.49 -27.17
N LEU A 72 -11.71 16.77 -27.41
CA LEU A 72 -11.51 15.42 -26.90
C LEU A 72 -11.48 15.41 -25.37
N SER A 73 -10.76 16.34 -24.75
CA SER A 73 -10.71 16.43 -23.27
C SER A 73 -12.11 16.62 -22.68
N VAL A 74 -12.90 17.55 -23.24
CA VAL A 74 -14.29 17.77 -22.80
C VAL A 74 -15.14 16.52 -23.04
N PHE A 75 -14.99 15.86 -24.16
CA PHE A 75 -15.70 14.63 -24.47
C PHE A 75 -15.40 13.53 -23.44
N LEU A 76 -14.12 13.32 -23.12
CA LEU A 76 -13.69 12.33 -22.14
C LEU A 76 -14.13 12.67 -20.71
N ILE A 77 -14.22 13.95 -20.35
CA ILE A 77 -14.78 14.39 -19.07
C ILE A 77 -16.29 14.09 -19.01
N VAL A 78 -17.03 14.43 -20.08
CA VAL A 78 -18.48 14.22 -20.13
C VAL A 78 -18.84 12.72 -20.07
N TYR A 79 -18.05 11.88 -20.73
CA TYR A 79 -18.25 10.43 -20.79
C TYR A 79 -17.23 9.65 -19.95
N GLN A 80 -16.70 10.23 -18.88
CA GLN A 80 -15.63 9.64 -18.07
C GLN A 80 -15.93 8.25 -17.49
N ASN A 81 -17.21 7.91 -17.35
CA ASN A 81 -17.66 6.63 -16.83
C ASN A 81 -17.86 5.57 -17.92
N GLU A 82 -17.92 6.00 -19.18
CA GLU A 82 -18.20 5.18 -20.35
C GLU A 82 -17.04 5.16 -21.37
N THR A 83 -15.92 5.86 -21.07
CA THR A 83 -14.76 5.94 -21.96
C THR A 83 -13.47 5.56 -21.25
N THR A 84 -12.54 5.01 -21.99
CA THR A 84 -11.22 4.58 -21.51
C THR A 84 -10.14 5.20 -22.36
N LEU A 85 -9.10 5.74 -21.73
CA LEU A 85 -7.90 6.26 -22.39
C LEU A 85 -6.74 5.26 -22.21
N TYR A 86 -5.93 5.11 -23.25
CA TYR A 86 -4.74 4.28 -23.27
C TYR A 86 -3.53 5.13 -23.68
N ARG A 87 -2.38 4.82 -23.14
CA ARG A 87 -1.11 5.39 -23.55
C ARG A 87 -0.14 4.26 -23.90
N GLU A 88 0.38 4.27 -25.13
CA GLU A 88 1.29 3.24 -25.64
C GLU A 88 0.75 1.81 -25.42
N GLY A 89 -0.56 1.62 -25.61
CA GLY A 89 -1.25 0.35 -25.41
C GLY A 89 -1.55 -0.04 -23.96
N SER A 90 -1.12 0.77 -23.00
CA SER A 90 -1.40 0.53 -21.58
C SER A 90 -2.66 1.28 -21.14
N LEU A 91 -3.50 0.60 -20.39
CA LEU A 91 -4.71 1.19 -19.79
C LEU A 91 -4.36 2.35 -18.86
N LEU A 92 -5.00 3.49 -19.03
CA LEU A 92 -4.83 4.69 -18.23
C LEU A 92 -6.15 5.04 -17.51
N PRO A 93 -6.44 4.42 -16.37
CA PRO A 93 -7.73 4.59 -15.69
C PRO A 93 -7.94 6.01 -15.15
N GLU A 94 -6.86 6.67 -14.74
CA GLU A 94 -6.85 8.01 -14.16
C GLU A 94 -5.74 8.83 -14.80
N PRO A 95 -6.03 9.56 -15.91
CA PRO A 95 -5.04 10.42 -16.55
C PRO A 95 -4.60 11.54 -15.61
N THR A 96 -3.30 11.73 -15.46
CA THR A 96 -2.69 12.84 -14.72
C THR A 96 -2.62 14.09 -15.59
N ILE A 97 -2.30 15.25 -14.99
CA ILE A 97 -2.04 16.48 -15.74
C ILE A 97 -0.92 16.27 -16.77
N ALA A 98 0.13 15.54 -16.40
CA ALA A 98 1.23 15.22 -17.31
C ALA A 98 0.77 14.37 -18.51
N ASP A 99 -0.17 13.45 -18.32
CA ASP A 99 -0.72 12.66 -19.43
C ASP A 99 -1.52 13.54 -20.41
N TRP A 100 -2.30 14.48 -19.88
CA TRP A 100 -3.01 15.47 -20.71
C TRP A 100 -2.04 16.36 -21.49
N GLU A 101 -0.96 16.83 -20.87
CA GLU A 101 0.07 17.63 -21.57
C GLU A 101 0.76 16.83 -22.69
N VAL A 102 1.01 15.54 -22.46
CA VAL A 102 1.58 14.68 -23.50
C VAL A 102 0.56 14.43 -24.62
N LEU A 103 -0.71 14.17 -24.30
CA LEU A 103 -1.76 13.99 -25.30
C LEU A 103 -1.93 15.20 -26.22
N LEU A 104 -1.80 16.43 -25.66
CA LEU A 104 -1.84 17.68 -26.44
C LEU A 104 -0.71 17.80 -27.47
N ARG A 105 0.45 17.22 -27.19
CA ARG A 105 1.64 17.32 -28.03
C ARG A 105 1.89 16.10 -28.91
N ARG A 106 1.46 14.92 -28.42
CA ARG A 106 1.76 13.62 -29.00
C ARG A 106 0.54 12.70 -28.99
N PRO A 107 -0.55 13.06 -29.72
CA PRO A 107 -1.80 12.31 -29.77
C PRO A 107 -1.59 10.88 -30.30
N GLU A 108 -0.55 10.66 -31.12
CA GLU A 108 -0.19 9.34 -31.67
C GLU A 108 0.16 8.30 -30.61
N LEU A 109 0.51 8.70 -29.40
CA LEU A 109 0.79 7.80 -28.29
C LEU A 109 -0.49 7.31 -27.58
N PHE A 110 -1.63 7.92 -27.91
CA PHE A 110 -2.88 7.66 -27.20
C PHE A 110 -3.89 6.95 -28.06
N SER A 111 -4.68 6.10 -27.41
CA SER A 111 -5.87 5.47 -27.99
C SER A 111 -7.04 5.62 -27.02
N VAL A 112 -8.25 5.61 -27.56
CA VAL A 112 -9.50 5.76 -26.82
C VAL A 112 -10.48 4.68 -27.21
N ALA A 113 -11.24 4.16 -26.24
CA ALA A 113 -12.32 3.20 -26.46
C ALA A 113 -13.55 3.56 -25.62
N GLY A 114 -14.72 3.18 -26.09
CA GLY A 114 -15.93 3.15 -25.27
C GLY A 114 -15.97 1.88 -24.41
N CYS A 115 -16.59 1.97 -23.24
CA CYS A 115 -16.80 0.83 -22.33
C CYS A 115 -18.22 0.79 -21.78
N LYS A 116 -19.19 0.99 -22.64
CA LYS A 116 -20.62 0.95 -22.29
C LYS A 116 -21.13 -0.47 -22.30
N ILE A 117 -21.66 -0.92 -21.18
CA ILE A 117 -22.21 -2.27 -21.01
C ILE A 117 -23.72 -2.20 -20.89
N THR A 118 -24.37 -3.21 -21.43
CA THR A 118 -25.81 -3.45 -21.34
C THR A 118 -26.06 -4.92 -21.04
N GLY A 119 -27.28 -5.27 -20.67
CA GLY A 119 -27.68 -6.67 -20.51
C GLY A 119 -27.25 -7.28 -19.17
N ALA A 120 -26.94 -8.59 -19.21
CA ALA A 120 -26.70 -9.38 -18.02
C ALA A 120 -25.47 -8.95 -17.22
N ARG A 121 -24.41 -8.48 -17.87
CA ARG A 121 -23.17 -7.98 -17.23
C ARG A 121 -23.39 -6.72 -16.39
N GLN A 122 -24.43 -5.93 -16.68
CA GLN A 122 -24.77 -4.75 -15.90
C GLN A 122 -25.02 -5.08 -14.42
N ALA A 123 -25.65 -6.21 -14.12
CA ALA A 123 -25.90 -6.63 -12.72
C ALA A 123 -24.62 -6.91 -11.92
N ILE A 124 -23.56 -7.37 -12.61
CA ILE A 124 -22.23 -7.55 -11.99
C ILE A 124 -21.63 -6.20 -11.66
N VAL A 125 -21.68 -5.23 -12.59
CA VAL A 125 -21.18 -3.87 -12.37
C VAL A 125 -21.93 -3.18 -11.23
N GLU A 126 -23.25 -3.31 -11.17
CA GLU A 126 -24.07 -2.77 -10.09
C GLU A 126 -23.72 -3.37 -8.73
N ARG A 127 -23.37 -4.65 -8.69
CA ARG A 127 -22.93 -5.30 -7.45
C ARG A 127 -21.56 -4.82 -7.00
N PHE A 128 -20.60 -4.68 -7.90
CA PHE A 128 -19.31 -4.04 -7.61
C PHE A 128 -19.51 -2.60 -7.10
N ALA A 129 -20.33 -1.82 -7.81
CA ALA A 129 -20.59 -0.43 -7.47
C ALA A 129 -21.19 -0.27 -6.07
N ARG A 130 -22.11 -1.15 -5.68
CA ARG A 130 -22.65 -1.18 -4.30
C ARG A 130 -21.57 -1.51 -3.26
N GLY A 131 -20.71 -2.50 -3.55
CA GLY A 131 -19.62 -2.89 -2.63
C GLY A 131 -18.57 -1.81 -2.47
N TYR A 132 -18.25 -1.08 -3.54
CA TYR A 132 -17.24 -0.03 -3.56
C TYR A 132 -17.80 1.40 -3.38
N GLN A 133 -19.11 1.56 -3.20
CA GLN A 133 -19.79 2.85 -3.05
C GLN A 133 -19.46 3.83 -4.20
N THR A 134 -19.51 3.35 -5.43
CA THR A 134 -19.21 4.10 -6.65
C THR A 134 -20.38 4.05 -7.63
N GLU A 135 -20.28 4.77 -8.75
CA GLU A 135 -21.29 4.74 -9.80
C GLU A 135 -21.35 3.38 -10.50
N PRO A 136 -22.55 2.90 -10.90
CA PRO A 136 -22.72 1.59 -11.52
C PRO A 136 -22.33 1.60 -13.00
N ALA A 137 -21.07 1.94 -13.26
CA ALA A 137 -20.44 1.91 -14.58
C ALA A 137 -19.06 1.21 -14.50
N VAL A 138 -18.59 0.71 -15.63
CA VAL A 138 -17.36 -0.11 -15.71
C VAL A 138 -16.15 0.67 -15.22
N MET A 139 -15.95 1.87 -15.74
CA MET A 139 -14.76 2.65 -15.42
C MET A 139 -14.66 3.08 -13.94
N PRO A 140 -15.72 3.59 -13.28
CA PRO A 140 -15.67 3.85 -11.84
C PRO A 140 -15.28 2.62 -11.02
N VAL A 141 -15.85 1.46 -11.32
CA VAL A 141 -15.52 0.19 -10.64
C VAL A 141 -14.06 -0.19 -10.85
N VAL A 142 -13.58 -0.16 -12.09
CA VAL A 142 -12.18 -0.51 -12.43
C VAL A 142 -11.20 0.47 -11.80
N ARG A 143 -11.51 1.77 -11.79
CA ARG A 143 -10.67 2.78 -11.11
C ARG A 143 -10.51 2.49 -9.62
N VAL A 144 -11.60 2.21 -8.93
CA VAL A 144 -11.56 1.89 -7.49
C VAL A 144 -10.75 0.61 -7.25
N LEU A 145 -10.95 -0.43 -8.04
CA LEU A 145 -10.22 -1.68 -7.92
C LEU A 145 -8.71 -1.50 -8.16
N ILE A 146 -8.32 -0.85 -9.25
CA ILE A 146 -6.91 -0.62 -9.60
C ILE A 146 -6.27 0.30 -8.56
N ARG A 147 -6.93 1.40 -8.17
CA ARG A 147 -6.42 2.33 -7.16
C ARG A 147 -6.23 1.63 -5.81
N GLY A 148 -7.21 0.84 -5.37
CA GLY A 148 -7.14 0.09 -4.12
C GLY A 148 -5.93 -0.84 -4.10
N LEU A 149 -5.73 -1.63 -5.15
CA LEU A 149 -4.57 -2.52 -5.23
C LEU A 149 -3.24 -1.75 -5.36
N LYS A 150 -3.16 -0.74 -6.22
CA LYS A 150 -1.93 0.07 -6.39
C LYS A 150 -1.52 0.86 -5.14
N SER A 151 -2.45 1.10 -4.21
CA SER A 151 -2.13 1.73 -2.93
C SER A 151 -1.49 0.79 -1.91
N LEU A 152 -1.48 -0.53 -2.18
CA LEU A 152 -0.88 -1.52 -1.29
C LEU A 152 0.65 -1.39 -1.27
N PRO A 153 1.29 -1.66 -0.11
CA PRO A 153 2.73 -1.63 0.02
C PRO A 153 3.45 -2.58 -0.94
N GLU A 154 4.70 -2.27 -1.26
CA GLU A 154 5.52 -3.03 -2.20
C GLU A 154 5.69 -4.51 -1.79
N HIS A 155 5.74 -4.78 -0.47
CA HIS A 155 5.72 -6.14 0.05
C HIS A 155 4.57 -6.97 -0.51
N THR A 156 3.34 -6.45 -0.43
CA THR A 156 2.15 -7.14 -0.95
C THR A 156 2.25 -7.46 -2.45
N TRP A 157 2.96 -6.61 -3.20
CA TRP A 157 3.19 -6.83 -4.64
C TRP A 157 4.25 -7.89 -4.93
N ARG A 158 5.19 -8.11 -4.02
CA ARG A 158 6.37 -8.98 -4.24
C ARG A 158 6.30 -10.34 -3.58
N THR A 159 5.55 -10.47 -2.49
CA THR A 159 5.47 -11.74 -1.77
C THR A 159 4.72 -12.81 -2.57
N ASN A 160 5.21 -14.04 -2.48
CA ASN A 160 4.55 -15.24 -2.98
C ASN A 160 3.93 -16.08 -1.83
N ARG A 161 3.99 -15.58 -0.58
CA ARG A 161 3.46 -16.24 0.61
C ARG A 161 1.97 -15.96 0.85
N ILE A 162 1.23 -15.76 -0.23
CA ILE A 162 -0.21 -15.55 -0.29
C ILE A 162 -0.86 -16.64 -1.14
N SER A 163 -2.18 -16.79 -1.05
CA SER A 163 -2.89 -17.80 -1.82
C SER A 163 -2.73 -17.62 -3.34
N LYS A 164 -2.88 -18.70 -4.09
CA LYS A 164 -2.84 -18.65 -5.56
C LYS A 164 -3.86 -17.65 -6.11
N TYR A 165 -5.08 -17.59 -5.56
CA TYR A 165 -6.09 -16.63 -6.00
C TYR A 165 -5.65 -15.18 -5.78
N ALA A 166 -5.03 -14.87 -4.64
CA ALA A 166 -4.52 -13.53 -4.37
C ALA A 166 -3.37 -13.15 -5.33
N GLN A 167 -2.46 -14.09 -5.63
CA GLN A 167 -1.38 -13.88 -6.61
C GLN A 167 -1.93 -13.61 -8.01
N GLU A 168 -2.88 -14.44 -8.49
CA GLU A 168 -3.48 -14.30 -9.82
C GLU A 168 -4.34 -13.02 -9.94
N VAL A 169 -5.13 -12.67 -8.93
CA VAL A 169 -5.89 -11.41 -8.91
C VAL A 169 -4.95 -10.21 -8.98
N ARG A 170 -3.88 -10.20 -8.19
CA ARG A 170 -2.86 -9.15 -8.21
C ARG A 170 -2.23 -9.00 -9.60
N ALA A 171 -1.77 -10.10 -10.18
CA ALA A 171 -1.15 -10.11 -11.50
C ALA A 171 -2.13 -9.67 -12.61
N THR A 172 -3.38 -10.13 -12.55
CA THR A 172 -4.44 -9.79 -13.51
C THR A 172 -4.75 -8.29 -13.49
N VAL A 173 -4.82 -7.68 -12.31
CA VAL A 173 -5.09 -6.24 -12.20
C VAL A 173 -3.89 -5.41 -12.64
N ASP A 174 -2.67 -5.84 -12.35
CA ASP A 174 -1.45 -5.15 -12.80
C ASP A 174 -1.30 -5.15 -14.33
N GLN A 175 -1.67 -6.26 -14.97
CA GLN A 175 -1.57 -6.45 -16.41
C GLN A 175 -2.83 -6.07 -17.19
N ALA A 176 -3.81 -5.44 -16.52
CA ALA A 176 -5.10 -5.12 -17.11
C ALA A 176 -4.97 -4.25 -18.37
N LYS A 177 -5.47 -4.75 -19.49
CA LYS A 177 -5.45 -4.06 -20.79
C LYS A 177 -6.82 -3.50 -21.21
N SER A 178 -7.91 -4.06 -20.70
CA SER A 178 -9.27 -3.64 -21.03
C SER A 178 -10.12 -3.70 -19.77
N PRO A 179 -10.87 -2.63 -19.44
CA PRO A 179 -11.76 -2.60 -18.29
C PRO A 179 -12.81 -3.71 -18.31
N GLU A 180 -13.38 -3.96 -19.46
CA GLU A 180 -14.40 -4.99 -19.64
C GLU A 180 -13.83 -6.39 -19.50
N ARG A 181 -12.71 -6.66 -20.18
CA ARG A 181 -12.04 -7.96 -20.07
C ARG A 181 -11.62 -8.21 -18.65
N LEU A 182 -11.08 -7.20 -17.95
CA LEU A 182 -10.69 -7.32 -16.55
C LEU A 182 -11.85 -7.83 -15.69
N LEU A 183 -13.04 -7.19 -15.77
CA LEU A 183 -14.17 -7.54 -14.91
C LEU A 183 -14.86 -8.85 -15.30
N PHE A 184 -15.00 -9.14 -16.61
CA PHE A 184 -15.86 -10.22 -17.08
C PHE A 184 -15.12 -11.46 -17.59
N SER A 185 -13.83 -11.37 -17.83
CA SER A 185 -13.01 -12.48 -18.33
C SER A 185 -11.79 -12.74 -17.47
N ASP A 186 -10.93 -11.75 -17.29
CA ASP A 186 -9.60 -11.97 -16.71
C ASP A 186 -9.68 -12.25 -15.20
N LEU A 187 -10.50 -11.52 -14.44
CA LEU A 187 -10.72 -11.80 -13.01
C LEU A 187 -11.44 -13.13 -12.75
N PRO A 188 -12.52 -13.50 -13.48
CA PRO A 188 -13.07 -14.84 -13.38
C PRO A 188 -12.03 -15.94 -13.62
N LEU A 189 -11.24 -15.84 -14.69
CA LEU A 189 -10.18 -16.80 -15.00
C LEU A 189 -9.11 -16.88 -13.89
N ALA A 190 -8.68 -15.75 -13.32
CA ALA A 190 -7.76 -15.70 -12.20
C ALA A 190 -8.30 -16.43 -10.94
N LEU A 191 -9.61 -16.52 -10.82
CA LEU A 191 -10.31 -17.22 -9.75
C LEU A 191 -10.75 -18.65 -10.14
N GLU A 192 -10.18 -19.20 -11.23
CA GLU A 192 -10.51 -20.52 -11.77
C GLU A 192 -12.03 -20.68 -12.06
N MET A 193 -12.60 -19.63 -12.67
CA MET A 193 -14.00 -19.57 -13.10
C MET A 193 -14.09 -19.21 -14.59
N GLU A 194 -15.13 -19.69 -15.26
CA GLU A 194 -15.40 -19.30 -16.64
C GLU A 194 -15.79 -17.81 -16.72
N PRO A 195 -15.43 -17.12 -17.84
CA PRO A 195 -15.87 -15.76 -18.13
C PRO A 195 -17.39 -15.58 -18.03
N PHE A 196 -17.81 -14.36 -17.77
CA PHE A 196 -19.23 -14.01 -17.79
C PHE A 196 -19.70 -13.65 -19.20
N GLU A 197 -20.74 -14.34 -19.66
CA GLU A 197 -21.37 -14.08 -20.95
C GLU A 197 -22.44 -12.98 -20.82
N ASP A 198 -22.74 -12.30 -21.96
CA ASP A 198 -23.74 -11.23 -21.99
C ASP A 198 -25.18 -11.73 -21.87
N LYS A 199 -25.43 -12.99 -22.27
CA LYS A 199 -26.80 -13.48 -22.51
C LYS A 199 -27.51 -13.99 -21.24
N ARG A 200 -26.78 -14.52 -20.28
CA ARG A 200 -27.35 -15.11 -19.06
C ARG A 200 -26.36 -15.04 -17.88
N LEU A 201 -26.84 -14.56 -16.75
CA LEU A 201 -26.11 -14.68 -15.49
C LEU A 201 -26.67 -15.81 -14.65
N ASP A 202 -25.79 -16.68 -14.24
CA ASP A 202 -26.03 -17.62 -13.17
C ASP A 202 -25.77 -16.93 -11.82
N LYS A 203 -26.79 -16.85 -10.97
CA LYS A 203 -26.70 -16.18 -9.67
C LYS A 203 -25.68 -16.84 -8.75
N ASP A 204 -25.64 -18.18 -8.73
CA ASP A 204 -24.72 -18.94 -7.88
C ASP A 204 -23.28 -18.72 -8.31
N LYS A 205 -23.02 -18.68 -9.62
CA LYS A 205 -21.71 -18.33 -10.20
C LYS A 205 -21.27 -16.91 -9.82
N VAL A 206 -22.18 -15.95 -9.84
CA VAL A 206 -21.90 -14.57 -9.43
C VAL A 206 -21.57 -14.49 -7.93
N GLU A 207 -22.34 -15.19 -7.07
CA GLU A 207 -22.07 -15.24 -5.64
C GLU A 207 -20.69 -15.86 -5.36
N GLN A 208 -20.37 -16.97 -5.99
CA GLN A 208 -19.09 -17.65 -5.84
C GLN A 208 -17.91 -16.75 -6.31
N PHE A 209 -18.09 -16.04 -7.43
CA PHE A 209 -17.10 -15.09 -7.93
C PHE A 209 -16.78 -14.00 -6.91
N PHE A 210 -17.82 -13.33 -6.38
CA PHE A 210 -17.62 -12.28 -5.39
C PHE A 210 -17.04 -12.80 -4.07
N ALA A 211 -17.43 -14.02 -3.64
CA ALA A 211 -16.86 -14.64 -2.46
C ALA A 211 -15.34 -14.87 -2.62
N ARG A 212 -14.91 -15.48 -3.73
CA ARG A 212 -13.49 -15.71 -4.01
C ARG A 212 -12.71 -14.40 -4.20
N LEU A 213 -13.26 -13.46 -4.95
CA LEU A 213 -12.61 -12.15 -5.17
C LEU A 213 -12.43 -11.39 -3.86
N ASN A 214 -13.48 -11.29 -3.04
CA ASN A 214 -13.40 -10.61 -1.75
C ASN A 214 -12.39 -11.29 -0.81
N SER A 215 -12.33 -12.62 -0.80
CA SER A 215 -11.32 -13.36 -0.03
C SER A 215 -9.90 -13.00 -0.49
N ALA A 216 -9.63 -12.99 -1.79
CA ALA A 216 -8.32 -12.63 -2.35
C ALA A 216 -7.95 -11.17 -2.07
N LEU A 217 -8.89 -10.22 -2.24
CA LEU A 217 -8.66 -8.80 -1.96
C LEU A 217 -8.43 -8.53 -0.47
N THR A 218 -9.16 -9.24 0.41
CA THR A 218 -8.97 -9.15 1.86
C THR A 218 -7.61 -9.69 2.27
N GLU A 219 -7.17 -10.81 1.69
CA GLU A 219 -5.84 -11.36 1.92
C GLU A 219 -4.75 -10.36 1.51
N LEU A 220 -4.84 -9.80 0.30
CA LEU A 220 -3.90 -8.78 -0.19
C LEU A 220 -3.86 -7.54 0.72
N SER A 221 -5.01 -7.06 1.17
CA SER A 221 -5.10 -5.88 2.04
C SER A 221 -4.50 -6.13 3.43
N ASN A 222 -4.62 -7.36 3.93
CA ASN A 222 -4.15 -7.76 5.25
C ASN A 222 -2.70 -8.27 5.27
N GLU A 223 -2.05 -8.45 4.12
CA GLU A 223 -0.73 -9.07 4.07
C GLU A 223 0.33 -8.25 4.81
N THR A 224 0.36 -6.92 4.60
CA THR A 224 1.31 -6.06 5.30
C THR A 224 1.04 -5.96 6.82
N PRO A 225 -0.20 -5.80 7.31
CA PRO A 225 -0.51 -5.98 8.74
C PRO A 225 -0.06 -7.32 9.31
N ARG A 226 -0.32 -8.43 8.62
CA ARG A 226 0.12 -9.77 9.03
C ARG A 226 1.65 -9.89 9.12
N LEU A 227 2.37 -9.28 8.17
CA LEU A 227 3.82 -9.23 8.21
C LEU A 227 4.34 -8.51 9.46
N LEU A 228 3.72 -7.39 9.84
CA LEU A 228 4.07 -6.66 11.07
C LEU A 228 3.82 -7.50 12.32
N GLU A 229 2.65 -8.12 12.43
CA GLU A 229 2.29 -8.99 13.54
C GLU A 229 3.23 -10.19 13.64
N TRP A 230 3.53 -10.83 12.51
CA TRP A 230 4.48 -11.92 12.45
C TRP A 230 5.88 -11.47 12.90
N GLY A 231 6.39 -10.36 12.40
CA GLY A 231 7.72 -9.85 12.77
C GLY A 231 7.80 -9.47 14.25
N ARG A 232 6.73 -8.86 14.81
CA ARG A 232 6.61 -8.60 16.25
C ARG A 232 6.71 -9.89 17.07
N ASP A 233 5.89 -10.87 16.70
CA ASP A 233 5.78 -12.12 17.47
C ASP A 233 7.06 -12.96 17.37
N GLU A 234 7.72 -12.94 16.22
CA GLU A 234 9.03 -13.58 16.00
C GLU A 234 10.11 -12.95 16.89
N TRP A 235 10.16 -11.61 16.92
CA TRP A 235 11.08 -10.87 17.79
C TRP A 235 10.82 -11.16 19.26
N LEU A 236 9.57 -11.04 19.71
CA LEU A 236 9.19 -11.25 21.10
C LEU A 236 9.45 -12.69 21.57
N ALA A 237 9.11 -13.66 20.74
CA ALA A 237 9.37 -15.07 21.04
C ALA A 237 10.88 -15.34 21.19
N ALA A 238 11.70 -14.79 20.31
CA ALA A 238 13.16 -14.90 20.40
C ALA A 238 13.71 -14.22 21.67
N CYS A 239 13.09 -13.12 22.11
CA CYS A 239 13.45 -12.45 23.37
C CYS A 239 12.97 -13.23 24.62
N GLY A 240 12.09 -14.22 24.47
CA GLY A 240 11.47 -14.94 25.60
C GLY A 240 10.33 -14.17 26.28
N LEU A 241 9.69 -13.22 25.55
CA LEU A 241 8.61 -12.36 26.03
C LEU A 241 7.31 -12.86 25.44
N GLY A 242 6.69 -13.78 25.38
CA GLY A 242 5.37 -14.13 24.81
C GLY A 242 5.12 -13.54 23.42
N LYS A 243 3.84 -13.41 23.08
CA LYS A 243 3.38 -12.85 21.78
C LYS A 243 2.31 -11.78 22.03
N GLY A 244 2.01 -11.01 20.99
CA GLY A 244 0.92 -10.06 20.99
C GLY A 244 1.29 -8.66 21.51
N GLU A 245 0.30 -7.80 21.57
CA GLU A 245 0.45 -6.37 21.86
C GLU A 245 0.92 -6.13 23.30
N ASP A 246 0.39 -6.87 24.27
CA ASP A 246 0.79 -6.70 25.68
C ASP A 246 2.26 -7.05 25.90
N SER A 247 2.77 -8.07 25.22
CA SER A 247 4.19 -8.44 25.26
C SER A 247 5.07 -7.41 24.55
N TRP A 248 4.55 -6.78 23.50
CA TRP A 248 5.22 -5.67 22.84
C TRP A 248 5.35 -4.44 23.76
N ASN A 249 4.27 -4.07 24.45
CA ASN A 249 4.27 -2.99 25.42
C ASN A 249 5.24 -3.26 26.58
N LEU A 250 5.29 -4.52 27.03
CA LEU A 250 6.28 -4.95 28.03
C LEU A 250 7.71 -4.80 27.50
N PHE A 251 7.99 -5.21 26.26
CA PHE A 251 9.29 -5.04 25.62
C PHE A 251 9.68 -3.55 25.53
N CYS A 252 8.78 -2.66 25.14
CA CYS A 252 9.02 -1.21 25.09
C CYS A 252 9.36 -0.66 26.47
N THR A 253 8.65 -1.08 27.53
CA THR A 253 8.94 -0.70 28.91
C THR A 253 10.35 -1.15 29.32
N ILE A 254 10.69 -2.41 29.06
CA ILE A 254 12.04 -2.94 29.32
C ILE A 254 13.10 -2.18 28.51
N ALA A 255 12.80 -1.82 27.26
CA ALA A 255 13.73 -1.09 26.39
C ALA A 255 14.03 0.33 26.93
N ILE A 256 13.02 1.04 27.48
CA ILE A 256 13.18 2.35 28.13
C ILE A 256 14.17 2.22 29.31
N ASP A 257 13.94 1.24 30.17
CA ASP A 257 14.76 1.04 31.37
C ASP A 257 16.18 0.56 31.03
N LEU A 258 16.31 -0.29 30.01
CA LEU A 258 17.56 -0.97 29.68
C LEU A 258 18.50 -0.12 28.80
N ALA A 259 17.94 0.72 27.89
CA ALA A 259 18.73 1.50 26.95
C ALA A 259 19.86 2.35 27.56
N PRO A 260 19.68 3.03 28.70
CA PRO A 260 20.76 3.80 29.33
C PRO A 260 21.94 2.95 29.83
N HIS A 261 21.72 1.65 30.02
CA HIS A 261 22.69 0.74 30.64
C HIS A 261 23.41 -0.17 29.63
N VAL A 262 22.95 -0.21 28.37
CA VAL A 262 23.50 -1.05 27.31
C VAL A 262 24.63 -0.35 26.57
N THR A 263 25.76 -1.06 26.41
CA THR A 263 26.92 -0.62 25.62
C THR A 263 27.07 -1.31 24.30
N ASN A 264 26.32 -2.38 24.06
CA ASN A 264 26.37 -3.12 22.80
C ASN A 264 25.94 -2.22 21.64
N SER A 265 26.85 -1.98 20.71
CA SER A 265 26.65 -1.04 19.58
C SER A 265 25.52 -1.45 18.64
N ASN A 266 25.16 -2.72 18.59
CA ASN A 266 24.07 -3.21 17.75
C ASN A 266 22.72 -3.21 18.49
N LEU A 267 22.74 -3.49 19.81
CA LEU A 267 21.52 -3.55 20.60
C LEU A 267 21.01 -2.16 21.01
N LEU A 268 21.90 -1.24 21.37
CA LEU A 268 21.53 0.11 21.83
C LEU A 268 20.63 0.88 20.84
N PRO A 269 20.94 0.93 19.52
CA PRO A 269 20.05 1.60 18.55
C PRO A 269 18.69 0.95 18.43
N LEU A 270 18.58 -0.37 18.63
CA LEU A 270 17.31 -1.09 18.62
C LEU A 270 16.45 -0.71 19.82
N LEU A 271 17.04 -0.71 21.04
CA LEU A 271 16.33 -0.33 22.25
C LEU A 271 15.88 1.14 22.22
N LYS A 272 16.71 2.04 21.70
CA LYS A 272 16.33 3.45 21.52
C LYS A 272 15.12 3.61 20.61
N ARG A 273 15.04 2.88 19.50
CA ARG A 273 13.89 2.91 18.60
C ARG A 273 12.59 2.46 19.27
N ALA A 274 12.69 1.47 20.17
CA ALA A 274 11.54 1.02 20.94
C ALA A 274 11.15 2.00 22.06
N ALA A 275 12.13 2.69 22.64
CA ALA A 275 11.95 3.58 23.79
C ALA A 275 11.53 5.02 23.42
N GLU A 276 12.01 5.54 22.29
CA GLU A 276 11.85 6.95 21.90
C GLU A 276 10.60 7.22 21.05
N SER A 277 9.85 6.21 20.64
CA SER A 277 8.66 6.37 19.81
C SER A 277 7.42 6.63 20.67
N GLU A 278 6.66 7.66 20.31
CA GLU A 278 5.39 8.01 20.97
C GLU A 278 4.26 7.01 20.67
N ASP A 279 4.38 6.23 19.60
CA ASP A 279 3.40 5.26 19.13
C ASP A 279 4.00 3.86 19.01
N GLY A 280 3.35 2.90 19.64
CA GLY A 280 3.80 1.49 19.66
C GLY A 280 3.94 0.87 18.26
N ARG A 281 3.11 1.29 17.30
CA ARG A 281 3.20 0.82 15.91
C ARG A 281 4.43 1.40 15.22
N THR A 282 4.69 2.68 15.35
CA THR A 282 5.88 3.34 14.79
C THR A 282 7.16 2.78 15.40
N ALA A 283 7.15 2.48 16.71
CA ALA A 283 8.23 1.77 17.39
C ALA A 283 8.51 0.40 16.75
N LEU A 284 7.45 -0.39 16.54
CA LEU A 284 7.53 -1.71 15.94
C LEU A 284 8.09 -1.63 14.50
N GLU A 285 7.53 -0.78 13.66
CA GLU A 285 8.01 -0.56 12.29
C GLU A 285 9.51 -0.20 12.26
N SER A 286 9.95 0.66 13.18
CA SER A 286 11.34 1.10 13.28
C SER A 286 12.28 0.00 13.77
N VAL A 287 11.85 -0.81 14.73
CA VAL A 287 12.63 -1.96 15.25
C VAL A 287 12.79 -3.03 14.17
N LEU A 288 11.69 -3.41 13.50
CA LEU A 288 11.74 -4.42 12.44
C LEU A 288 12.61 -3.96 11.27
N ALA A 289 12.47 -2.69 10.85
CA ALA A 289 13.28 -2.09 9.80
C ALA A 289 14.78 -2.08 10.17
N TYR A 290 15.12 -1.84 11.44
CA TYR A 290 16.51 -1.87 11.91
C TYR A 290 17.09 -3.28 11.86
N ILE A 291 16.38 -4.30 12.34
CA ILE A 291 16.83 -5.69 12.33
C ILE A 291 17.05 -6.17 10.89
N ALA A 292 16.09 -5.93 9.99
CA ALA A 292 16.21 -6.32 8.59
C ALA A 292 17.19 -5.45 7.78
N ASN A 293 17.49 -4.23 8.27
CA ASN A 293 18.18 -3.15 7.54
C ASN A 293 17.41 -2.69 6.29
N ARG A 294 16.07 -2.75 6.35
CA ARG A 294 15.16 -2.36 5.26
C ARG A 294 13.76 -2.07 5.79
N PRO A 295 13.07 -1.00 5.32
CA PRO A 295 11.67 -0.76 5.67
C PRO A 295 10.78 -1.96 5.32
N TYR A 296 9.95 -2.40 6.26
CA TYR A 296 9.11 -3.61 6.11
C TYR A 296 8.15 -3.54 4.92
N LYS A 297 7.69 -2.35 4.56
CA LYS A 297 6.81 -2.13 3.40
C LYS A 297 7.43 -2.57 2.07
N ASN A 298 8.76 -2.67 2.02
CA ASN A 298 9.54 -3.02 0.85
C ASN A 298 10.19 -4.41 0.97
N TRP A 299 9.84 -5.21 1.99
CA TRP A 299 10.41 -6.53 2.16
C TRP A 299 9.96 -7.47 1.03
N THR A 300 10.86 -8.34 0.64
CA THR A 300 10.62 -9.52 -0.18
C THR A 300 10.56 -10.76 0.71
N ASP A 301 10.22 -11.93 0.16
CA ASP A 301 10.26 -13.18 0.90
C ASP A 301 11.66 -13.51 1.43
N ILE A 302 12.72 -13.10 0.70
CA ILE A 302 14.10 -13.23 1.15
C ILE A 302 14.38 -12.35 2.37
N ASP A 303 13.85 -11.13 2.40
CA ASP A 303 14.03 -10.21 3.53
C ASP A 303 13.39 -10.78 4.81
N THR A 304 12.27 -11.49 4.71
CA THR A 304 11.65 -12.18 5.86
C THR A 304 12.52 -13.32 6.39
N ASP A 305 13.19 -14.09 5.52
CA ASP A 305 14.11 -15.15 5.92
C ASP A 305 15.36 -14.57 6.60
N VAL A 306 15.96 -13.53 6.01
CA VAL A 306 17.08 -12.79 6.59
C VAL A 306 16.72 -12.16 7.95
N PHE A 307 15.49 -11.66 8.09
CA PHE A 307 14.99 -11.13 9.36
C PHE A 307 14.98 -12.20 10.44
N SER A 308 14.43 -13.40 10.18
CA SER A 308 14.38 -14.51 11.13
C SER A 308 15.78 -14.94 11.59
N GLU A 309 16.77 -14.96 10.69
CA GLU A 309 18.17 -15.25 11.04
C GLU A 309 18.75 -14.19 11.98
N LYS A 310 18.57 -12.90 11.66
CA LYS A 310 19.10 -11.77 12.43
C LYS A 310 18.42 -11.63 13.79
N VAL A 311 17.13 -11.89 13.89
CA VAL A 311 16.36 -11.85 15.14
C VAL A 311 17.05 -12.65 16.24
N SER A 312 17.56 -13.84 15.94
CA SER A 312 18.25 -14.70 16.92
C SER A 312 19.50 -14.03 17.50
N ILE A 313 20.24 -13.27 16.68
CA ILE A 313 21.47 -12.58 17.10
C ILE A 313 21.11 -11.42 18.06
N TYR A 314 20.17 -10.57 17.67
CA TYR A 314 19.76 -9.43 18.49
C TYR A 314 19.06 -9.86 19.76
N ALA A 315 18.22 -10.91 19.71
CA ALA A 315 17.52 -11.46 20.87
C ALA A 315 18.50 -12.08 21.88
N LYS A 316 19.58 -12.72 21.44
CA LYS A 316 20.64 -13.21 22.32
C LYS A 316 21.31 -12.06 23.07
N ALA A 317 21.62 -10.96 22.36
CA ALA A 317 22.21 -9.77 22.98
C ALA A 317 21.23 -9.12 23.98
N PHE A 318 19.93 -9.04 23.63
CA PHE A 318 18.89 -8.52 24.51
C PHE A 318 18.76 -9.34 25.81
N ARG A 319 18.63 -10.67 25.70
CA ARG A 319 18.54 -11.56 26.87
C ARG A 319 19.77 -11.49 27.76
N ALA A 320 20.97 -11.36 27.19
CA ALA A 320 22.20 -11.19 27.97
C ALA A 320 22.20 -9.85 28.73
N ALA A 321 21.77 -8.77 28.09
CA ALA A 321 21.64 -7.46 28.73
C ALA A 321 20.56 -7.48 29.84
N GLN A 322 19.43 -8.13 29.60
CA GLN A 322 18.33 -8.26 30.57
C GLN A 322 18.75 -9.05 31.84
N LYS A 323 19.54 -10.13 31.69
CA LYS A 323 20.01 -10.92 32.81
C LYS A 323 20.90 -10.09 33.76
N GLY A 324 21.65 -9.14 33.22
CA GLY A 324 22.52 -8.24 34.02
C GLY A 324 21.82 -7.01 34.59
N TYR A 325 20.51 -6.83 34.28
CA TYR A 325 19.77 -5.64 34.71
C TYR A 325 18.64 -5.98 35.68
N VAL A 326 18.68 -5.39 36.86
CA VAL A 326 17.61 -5.45 37.86
C VAL A 326 16.96 -4.06 37.94
N PRO A 327 15.67 -3.91 37.56
CA PRO A 327 14.97 -2.64 37.64
C PRO A 327 14.94 -2.12 39.11
N GLU A 328 15.29 -0.87 39.32
CA GLU A 328 15.22 -0.26 40.67
C GLU A 328 13.78 -0.36 41.26
N ALA A 329 12.77 -0.36 40.36
CA ALA A 329 11.37 -0.51 40.77
C ALA A 329 11.03 -1.90 41.33
N SER A 330 11.79 -2.95 40.98
CA SER A 330 11.60 -4.32 41.51
C SER A 330 12.20 -4.52 42.90
N LEU A 331 13.03 -3.59 43.36
CA LEU A 331 13.65 -3.65 44.68
C LEU A 331 12.69 -3.17 45.78
N SER A 332 12.72 -3.81 46.93
CA SER A 332 12.05 -3.29 48.14
C SER A 332 12.59 -1.91 48.54
N HIS A 333 11.84 -1.18 49.33
CA HIS A 333 12.29 0.12 49.81
C HIS A 333 13.65 0.04 50.52
N GLU A 334 13.86 -0.98 51.33
CA GLU A 334 15.09 -1.25 52.04
C GLU A 334 16.27 -1.59 51.12
N GLN A 335 16.02 -2.43 50.10
CA GLN A 335 16.99 -2.78 49.07
C GLN A 335 17.42 -1.56 48.22
N ARG A 336 16.50 -0.64 47.93
CA ARG A 336 16.82 0.62 47.23
C ARG A 336 17.73 1.52 48.05
N ILE A 337 17.46 1.63 49.35
CA ILE A 337 18.32 2.42 50.25
C ILE A 337 19.72 1.80 50.33
N GLN A 338 19.81 0.50 50.52
CA GLN A 338 21.08 -0.22 50.54
C GLN A 338 21.86 -0.09 49.22
N SER A 339 21.22 -0.27 48.09
CA SER A 339 21.87 -0.16 46.76
C SER A 339 22.43 1.24 46.53
N ARG A 340 21.68 2.30 46.91
CA ARG A 340 22.14 3.69 46.82
C ARG A 340 23.31 3.99 47.74
N ALA A 341 23.31 3.48 48.98
CA ALA A 341 24.40 3.63 49.90
C ALA A 341 25.68 2.93 49.42
N ILE A 342 25.58 1.74 48.85
CA ILE A 342 26.69 1.01 48.24
C ILE A 342 27.23 1.76 47.02
N ALA A 343 26.36 2.26 46.15
CA ALA A 343 26.76 3.03 44.97
C ALA A 343 27.51 4.31 45.33
N GLU A 344 27.06 5.04 46.37
CA GLU A 344 27.71 6.26 46.84
C GLU A 344 29.08 5.95 47.46
N ASN A 345 29.17 4.87 48.24
CA ASN A 345 30.46 4.42 48.83
C ASN A 345 31.47 4.06 47.71
N LEU A 346 31.04 3.25 46.73
CA LEU A 346 31.87 2.92 45.55
C LEU A 346 32.31 4.17 44.80
N ARG A 347 31.42 5.12 44.59
CA ARG A 347 31.71 6.39 43.90
C ARG A 347 32.77 7.19 44.64
N GLN A 348 32.73 7.23 45.98
CA GLN A 348 33.74 7.90 46.80
C GLN A 348 35.09 7.17 46.76
N GLN A 349 35.11 5.85 46.77
CA GLN A 349 36.34 5.05 46.63
C GLN A 349 37.00 5.24 45.28
N LEU A 350 36.21 5.25 44.20
CA LEU A 350 36.68 5.49 42.83
C LEU A 350 37.29 6.89 42.64
N LYS A 351 36.64 7.91 43.23
CA LYS A 351 37.21 9.28 43.27
C LYS A 351 38.54 9.34 44.03
N LYS A 352 38.64 8.66 45.16
CA LYS A 352 39.89 8.58 45.92
C LYS A 352 41.00 7.87 45.16
N ALA A 353 40.66 6.85 44.38
CA ALA A 353 41.61 6.10 43.57
C ALA A 353 41.97 6.82 42.25
N LYS A 354 41.40 7.99 41.94
CA LYS A 354 41.56 8.72 40.66
C LYS A 354 41.22 7.89 39.44
N LEU A 355 40.35 6.91 39.59
CA LEU A 355 39.83 6.07 38.48
C LEU A 355 38.62 6.79 37.90
N GLU A 356 38.85 7.64 36.88
CA GLU A 356 37.81 8.45 36.22
C GLU A 356 37.43 7.93 34.86
N ASP A 357 38.15 6.91 34.30
CA ASP A 357 37.82 6.36 33.00
C ASP A 357 36.52 5.54 33.03
N PRO A 358 35.42 6.01 32.41
CA PRO A 358 34.14 5.34 32.47
C PRO A 358 34.16 3.94 31.81
N GLN A 359 35.08 3.68 30.86
CA GLN A 359 35.18 2.38 30.19
C GLN A 359 35.81 1.34 31.10
N VAL A 360 36.91 1.72 31.79
CA VAL A 360 37.59 0.83 32.76
C VAL A 360 36.67 0.48 33.91
N LEU A 361 35.93 1.47 34.45
CA LEU A 361 34.96 1.27 35.51
C LEU A 361 33.83 0.32 35.10
N ARG A 362 33.38 0.46 33.89
CA ARG A 362 32.29 -0.37 33.35
C ARG A 362 32.72 -1.84 33.20
N VAL A 363 33.91 -2.07 32.70
CA VAL A 363 34.48 -3.43 32.57
C VAL A 363 34.70 -4.06 33.94
N ALA A 364 35.27 -3.30 34.89
CA ALA A 364 35.50 -3.79 36.24
C ALA A 364 34.20 -4.16 36.98
N LEU A 365 33.14 -3.34 36.85
CA LEU A 365 31.81 -3.65 37.41
C LEU A 365 31.16 -4.86 36.72
N GLN A 366 31.33 -5.04 35.44
CA GLN A 366 30.83 -6.21 34.73
C GLN A 366 31.55 -7.50 35.18
N MET A 367 32.87 -7.46 35.37
CA MET A 367 33.62 -8.58 35.90
C MET A 367 33.16 -8.98 37.31
N LEU A 368 33.00 -8.00 38.21
CA LEU A 368 32.49 -8.24 39.55
C LEU A 368 31.07 -8.85 39.55
N LEU A 369 30.16 -8.34 38.72
CA LEU A 369 28.80 -8.87 38.60
C LEU A 369 28.81 -10.30 38.07
N GLN A 370 29.71 -10.63 37.14
CA GLN A 370 29.84 -11.98 36.57
C GLN A 370 30.38 -12.97 37.61
N GLU A 371 31.39 -12.60 38.39
CA GLU A 371 31.93 -13.41 39.49
C GLU A 371 30.86 -13.68 40.55
N MET A 372 30.07 -12.69 40.94
CA MET A 372 28.98 -12.86 41.91
C MET A 372 27.83 -13.74 41.42
N THR A 373 27.55 -13.74 40.10
CA THR A 373 26.53 -14.64 39.50
C THR A 373 27.03 -16.08 39.38
N ASP A 374 28.30 -16.28 39.05
CA ASP A 374 28.91 -17.63 38.97
C ASP A 374 29.02 -18.31 40.33
N GLU A 375 29.21 -17.53 41.40
CA GLU A 375 29.24 -18.07 42.78
C GLU A 375 27.84 -18.52 43.29
N HIS A 376 26.75 -18.05 42.67
CA HIS A 376 25.37 -18.35 43.10
C HIS A 376 24.66 -19.39 42.19
N GLU A 377 25.28 -19.89 41.13
CA GLU A 377 24.75 -21.06 40.43
C GLU A 377 24.98 -22.33 41.25
N PRO A 378 23.95 -23.06 41.68
CA PRO A 378 24.12 -24.35 42.35
C PRO A 378 24.82 -25.28 41.38
N LYS A 379 25.97 -25.81 41.78
CA LYS A 379 26.67 -26.90 41.08
C LYS A 379 25.70 -28.08 41.04
N LEU A 380 25.10 -28.31 39.85
CA LEU A 380 24.35 -29.53 39.50
C LEU A 380 25.31 -30.64 39.20
#